data_1916cb584f1fa631e185d49d20343d2b
#
_entry.id   1916cb584f1fa631e185d49d20343d2b
#
_cell.length_a   1.000
_cell.length_b   1.000
_cell.length_c   1.000
_cell.angle_alpha   90.00
_cell.angle_beta   90.00
_cell.angle_gamma   90.00
#
_symmetry.space_group_name_H-M   'P 1'
#
loop_
_entity.id
_entity.type
_entity.pdbx_description
1 polymer ?
#
loop_
_entity_poly.entity_id
_entity_poly.type
_entity_poly.pdbx_seq_one_letter_code
_entity_poly.pdbx_strand_id
1 'polypeptide(L)'
;MISSNDFRNGTMFEMDGQLLSIVSVEHIKLARAGAVIKAKLRNVLTGSIFEQSFRSGDKYRVVRIDNTEATYSYSDGNHHYFMDTKTYDQVPVDDDMLESVLPLLKEGSTVFLQRYEDRLIGVELPINVDLKVVSTDPGFKGDTVSGATKPARLETGAMVQVPLFIQSGDVIRVDTRDHSYVERA
;
A
#
# COMPACT_ATOMS: atom_id res chain seq x y z
N MET A 1 22.65 10.31 2.73
CA MET A 1 22.83 10.16 1.27
C MET A 1 22.94 8.67 0.95
N ILE A 2 22.37 8.24 -0.18
CA ILE A 2 22.49 6.86 -0.70
C ILE A 2 23.23 6.90 -2.02
N SER A 3 24.08 5.90 -2.26
CA SER A 3 24.68 5.72 -3.59
C SER A 3 23.69 5.00 -4.51
N SER A 4 23.71 5.33 -5.80
CA SER A 4 22.94 4.60 -6.82
C SER A 4 23.23 3.09 -6.81
N ASN A 5 24.43 2.68 -6.39
CA ASN A 5 24.80 1.25 -6.24
C ASN A 5 24.01 0.54 -5.12
N ASP A 6 23.50 1.29 -4.15
CA ASP A 6 22.78 0.77 -2.98
C ASP A 6 21.27 0.89 -3.14
N PHE A 7 20.81 1.25 -4.34
CA PHE A 7 19.39 1.36 -4.63
C PHE A 7 18.67 0.03 -4.44
N ARG A 8 17.54 0.08 -3.75
CA ARG A 8 16.65 -1.08 -3.49
C ARG A 8 15.21 -0.69 -3.70
N ASN A 9 14.37 -1.67 -4.02
CA ASN A 9 12.93 -1.46 -4.11
C ASN A 9 12.39 -0.85 -2.80
N GLY A 10 11.54 0.14 -2.91
CA GLY A 10 10.98 0.87 -1.77
C GLY A 10 11.87 1.99 -1.20
N THR A 11 13.12 2.13 -1.66
CA THR A 11 13.97 3.27 -1.25
C THR A 11 13.40 4.57 -1.81
N MET A 12 13.25 5.57 -0.94
CA MET A 12 12.81 6.91 -1.33
C MET A 12 13.97 7.91 -1.28
N PHE A 13 14.05 8.74 -2.31
CA PHE A 13 15.09 9.76 -2.42
C PHE A 13 14.57 10.99 -3.17
N GLU A 14 15.26 12.09 -3.00
CA GLU A 14 14.96 13.36 -3.69
C GLU A 14 15.90 13.51 -4.89
N MET A 15 15.33 13.88 -6.03
CA MET A 15 16.03 14.25 -7.26
C MET A 15 15.27 15.34 -7.98
N ASP A 16 15.96 16.43 -8.32
CA ASP A 16 15.40 17.60 -9.04
C ASP A 16 14.13 18.17 -8.37
N GLY A 17 14.10 18.18 -7.04
CA GLY A 17 12.96 18.65 -6.25
C GLY A 17 11.76 17.71 -6.25
N GLN A 18 11.91 16.50 -6.78
CA GLN A 18 10.87 15.48 -6.79
C GLN A 18 11.16 14.39 -5.76
N LEU A 19 10.10 13.96 -5.08
CA LEU A 19 10.14 12.82 -4.17
C LEU A 19 9.87 11.54 -4.97
N LEU A 20 10.88 10.68 -5.06
CA LEU A 20 10.85 9.48 -5.87
C LEU A 20 10.99 8.22 -5.02
N SER A 21 10.23 7.19 -5.35
CA SER A 21 10.33 5.85 -4.80
C SER A 21 10.81 4.87 -5.86
N ILE A 22 11.73 3.98 -5.51
CA ILE A 22 12.22 2.94 -6.40
C ILE A 22 11.23 1.77 -6.43
N VAL A 23 10.63 1.54 -7.59
CA VAL A 23 9.73 0.40 -7.84
C VAL A 23 10.53 -0.86 -8.15
N SER A 24 11.52 -0.73 -9.04
CA SER A 24 12.45 -1.81 -9.38
C SER A 24 13.80 -1.24 -9.81
N VAL A 25 14.86 -2.01 -9.63
CA VAL A 25 16.22 -1.63 -10.00
C VAL A 25 16.93 -2.79 -10.70
N GLU A 26 17.63 -2.45 -11.79
CA GLU A 26 18.47 -3.37 -12.55
C GLU A 26 19.89 -2.83 -12.65
N HIS A 27 20.86 -3.65 -12.31
CA HIS A 27 22.28 -3.32 -12.42
C HIS A 27 22.83 -3.87 -13.74
N ILE A 28 23.14 -2.98 -14.70
CA ILE A 28 23.67 -3.34 -16.01
C ILE A 28 25.18 -3.06 -16.02
N LYS A 29 25.97 -4.10 -16.14
CA LYS A 29 27.42 -3.98 -16.31
C LYS A 29 27.75 -3.86 -17.81
N LEU A 30 28.21 -2.69 -18.24
CA LEU A 30 28.68 -2.46 -19.62
C LEU A 30 30.20 -2.65 -19.67
N ALA A 31 30.66 -3.49 -20.58
CA ALA A 31 32.06 -3.94 -20.65
C ALA A 31 33.11 -2.82 -20.84
N ARG A 32 32.73 -1.63 -21.34
CA ARG A 32 33.65 -0.51 -21.61
C ARG A 32 33.19 0.87 -21.10
N ALA A 33 31.96 1.02 -20.61
CA ALA A 33 31.39 2.32 -20.26
C ALA A 33 31.02 2.49 -18.77
N GLY A 34 31.48 1.57 -17.91
CA GLY A 34 31.10 1.58 -16.50
C GLY A 34 29.74 0.89 -16.23
N ALA A 35 29.41 0.71 -14.96
CA ALA A 35 28.12 0.15 -14.57
C ALA A 35 27.05 1.24 -14.68
N VAL A 36 25.93 0.91 -15.30
CA VAL A 36 24.72 1.74 -15.35
C VAL A 36 23.64 1.04 -14.57
N ILE A 37 22.92 1.81 -13.77
CA ILE A 37 21.81 1.33 -12.97
C ILE A 37 20.54 1.88 -13.60
N LYS A 38 19.67 1.00 -14.09
CA LYS A 38 18.32 1.36 -14.52
C LYS A 38 17.37 1.16 -13.38
N ALA A 39 16.59 2.18 -13.06
CA ALA A 39 15.55 2.09 -12.05
C ALA A 39 14.22 2.56 -12.63
N LYS A 40 13.19 1.80 -12.29
CA LYS A 40 11.80 2.22 -12.47
C LYS A 40 11.40 2.99 -11.22
N LEU A 41 11.01 4.23 -11.40
CA LEU A 41 10.74 5.18 -10.34
C LEU A 41 9.26 5.54 -10.34
N ARG A 42 8.73 5.79 -9.15
CA ARG A 42 7.40 6.36 -8.95
C ARG A 42 7.57 7.72 -8.28
N ASN A 43 7.00 8.75 -8.87
CA ASN A 43 6.84 10.02 -8.18
C ASN A 43 5.78 9.85 -7.08
N VAL A 44 6.17 10.07 -5.84
CA VAL A 44 5.32 9.82 -4.66
C VAL A 44 4.12 10.77 -4.62
N LEU A 45 4.28 12.01 -5.10
CA LEU A 45 3.22 13.02 -5.06
C LEU A 45 2.23 12.92 -6.22
N THR A 46 2.70 12.54 -7.42
CA THR A 46 1.87 12.48 -8.62
C THR A 46 1.45 11.07 -9.01
N GLY A 47 2.06 10.04 -8.39
CA GLY A 47 1.83 8.63 -8.73
C GLY A 47 2.44 8.19 -10.06
N SER A 48 2.97 9.11 -10.87
CA SER A 48 3.53 8.79 -12.19
C SER A 48 4.74 7.88 -12.10
N ILE A 49 4.80 6.90 -13.01
CA ILE A 49 5.89 5.92 -13.09
C ILE A 49 6.70 6.16 -14.36
N PHE A 50 8.03 6.20 -14.22
CA PHE A 50 8.95 6.36 -15.35
C PHE A 50 10.26 5.59 -15.10
N GLU A 51 11.04 5.38 -16.15
CA GLU A 51 12.35 4.75 -16.04
C GLU A 51 13.46 5.80 -16.14
N GLN A 52 14.46 5.66 -15.30
CA GLN A 52 15.64 6.52 -15.25
C GLN A 52 16.92 5.69 -15.17
N SER A 53 17.96 6.13 -15.88
CA SER A 53 19.30 5.54 -15.79
C SER A 53 20.21 6.40 -14.95
N PHE A 54 20.96 5.76 -14.07
CA PHE A 54 21.89 6.39 -13.15
C PHE A 54 23.31 5.90 -13.40
N ARG A 55 24.28 6.77 -13.19
CA ARG A 55 25.68 6.36 -13.16
C ARG A 55 25.99 5.66 -11.86
N SER A 56 26.81 4.62 -11.91
CA SER A 56 27.31 3.93 -10.73
C SER A 56 28.09 4.92 -9.84
N GLY A 57 27.70 4.99 -8.56
CA GLY A 57 28.34 5.85 -7.57
C GLY A 57 27.74 7.25 -7.39
N ASP A 58 26.77 7.65 -8.19
CA ASP A 58 26.04 8.90 -7.97
C ASP A 58 25.35 8.87 -6.58
N LYS A 59 25.32 10.02 -5.89
CA LYS A 59 24.77 10.14 -4.54
C LYS A 59 23.51 10.99 -4.54
N TYR A 60 22.48 10.48 -3.86
CA TYR A 60 21.17 11.12 -3.73
C TYR A 60 20.80 11.30 -2.26
N ARG A 61 19.97 12.31 -1.98
CA ARG A 61 19.45 12.54 -0.63
C ARG A 61 18.36 11.52 -0.34
N VAL A 62 18.63 10.62 0.62
CA VAL A 62 17.59 9.71 1.14
C VAL A 62 16.53 10.54 1.85
N VAL A 63 15.29 10.25 1.55
CA VAL A 63 14.14 10.85 2.21
C VAL A 63 13.65 9.89 3.29
N ARG A 64 13.41 10.43 4.47
CA ARG A 64 12.75 9.72 5.56
C ARG A 64 11.28 10.09 5.56
N ILE A 65 10.41 9.09 5.53
CA ILE A 65 8.98 9.24 5.69
C ILE A 65 8.65 8.99 7.16
N ASP A 66 7.94 9.91 7.76
CA ASP A 66 7.41 9.75 9.10
C ASP A 66 6.01 9.13 9.01
N ASN A 67 5.84 7.99 9.66
CA ASN A 67 4.57 7.29 9.76
C ASN A 67 3.93 7.62 11.10
N THR A 68 2.78 8.27 11.08
CA THR A 68 2.00 8.58 12.28
C THR A 68 0.75 7.71 12.32
N GLU A 69 0.55 7.02 13.42
CA GLU A 69 -0.65 6.21 13.63
C GLU A 69 -1.88 7.11 13.77
N ALA A 70 -2.93 6.77 13.03
CA ALA A 70 -4.21 7.45 13.07
C ALA A 70 -5.37 6.46 12.98
N THR A 71 -6.55 6.91 13.33
CA THR A 71 -7.79 6.14 13.20
C THR A 71 -8.66 6.77 12.12
N TYR A 72 -9.15 5.96 11.20
CA TYR A 72 -10.15 6.42 10.25
C TYR A 72 -11.48 6.70 10.95
N SER A 73 -11.96 7.93 10.89
CA SER A 73 -13.15 8.37 11.60
C SER A 73 -14.41 8.23 10.76
N TYR A 74 -14.50 8.98 9.66
CA TYR A 74 -15.68 9.00 8.78
C TYR A 74 -15.35 9.66 7.44
N SER A 75 -16.30 9.60 6.50
CA SER A 75 -16.29 10.40 5.27
C SER A 75 -17.50 11.32 5.23
N ASP A 76 -17.31 12.53 4.72
CA ASP A 76 -18.40 13.48 4.42
C ASP A 76 -18.85 13.43 2.95
N GLY A 77 -18.27 12.52 2.17
CA GLY A 77 -18.53 12.36 0.74
C GLY A 77 -17.55 13.13 -0.16
N ASN A 78 -16.79 14.07 0.38
CA ASN A 78 -15.74 14.79 -0.34
C ASN A 78 -14.34 14.47 0.22
N HIS A 79 -14.27 14.22 1.51
CA HIS A 79 -13.02 13.93 2.22
C HIS A 79 -13.22 12.77 3.19
N HIS A 80 -12.14 12.09 3.47
CA HIS A 80 -12.03 11.10 4.53
C HIS A 80 -11.26 11.70 5.70
N TYR A 81 -11.80 11.58 6.90
CA TYR A 81 -11.22 12.16 8.11
C TYR A 81 -10.51 11.11 8.95
N PHE A 82 -9.27 11.39 9.26
CA PHE A 82 -8.41 10.55 10.10
C PHE A 82 -8.02 11.31 11.36
N MET A 83 -8.13 10.67 12.50
CA MET A 83 -7.75 11.23 13.78
C MET A 83 -6.36 10.73 14.17
N ASP A 84 -5.40 11.62 14.28
CA ASP A 84 -4.07 11.31 14.81
C ASP A 84 -4.18 10.80 16.24
N THR A 85 -3.61 9.64 16.56
CA THR A 85 -3.75 9.02 17.89
C THR A 85 -2.94 9.72 18.99
N LYS A 86 -2.00 10.58 18.62
CA LYS A 86 -1.15 11.31 19.55
C LYS A 86 -1.64 12.73 19.82
N THR A 87 -2.00 13.45 18.77
CA THR A 87 -2.40 14.86 18.86
C THR A 87 -3.91 15.04 18.92
N TYR A 88 -4.68 14.00 18.53
CA TYR A 88 -6.13 14.03 18.35
C TYR A 88 -6.63 15.03 17.30
N ASP A 89 -5.73 15.50 16.46
CA ASP A 89 -6.10 16.35 15.34
C ASP A 89 -6.79 15.54 14.25
N GLN A 90 -7.79 16.15 13.61
CA GLN A 90 -8.44 15.58 12.45
C GLN A 90 -7.70 16.01 11.18
N VAL A 91 -7.33 15.04 10.38
CA VAL A 91 -6.63 15.23 9.11
C VAL A 91 -7.59 14.85 7.98
N PRO A 92 -8.05 15.81 7.16
CA PRO A 92 -8.82 15.51 5.95
C PRO A 92 -7.89 14.98 4.86
N VAL A 93 -8.34 13.95 4.16
CA VAL A 93 -7.60 13.31 3.06
C VAL A 93 -8.55 13.11 1.88
N ASP A 94 -8.10 13.48 0.69
CA ASP A 94 -8.85 13.33 -0.55
C ASP A 94 -8.83 11.88 -1.05
N ASP A 95 -9.85 11.49 -1.81
CA ASP A 95 -10.01 10.16 -2.39
C ASP A 95 -8.80 9.72 -3.21
N ASP A 96 -8.16 10.64 -3.93
CA ASP A 96 -7.00 10.36 -4.79
C ASP A 96 -5.82 9.77 -4.01
N MET A 97 -5.64 10.17 -2.75
CA MET A 97 -4.60 9.61 -1.88
C MET A 97 -4.98 8.26 -1.27
N LEU A 98 -6.26 7.91 -1.32
CA LEU A 98 -6.82 6.72 -0.66
C LEU A 98 -7.15 5.59 -1.63
N GLU A 99 -7.02 5.79 -2.94
CA GLU A 99 -7.45 4.84 -3.97
C GLU A 99 -7.02 3.39 -3.67
N SER A 100 -5.79 3.21 -3.21
CA SER A 100 -5.24 1.88 -2.90
C SER A 100 -5.73 1.28 -1.57
N VAL A 101 -6.20 2.11 -0.63
CA VAL A 101 -6.60 1.67 0.73
C VAL A 101 -8.12 1.62 0.92
N LEU A 102 -8.87 2.43 0.15
CA LEU A 102 -10.34 2.51 0.24
C LEU A 102 -11.04 1.16 0.22
N PRO A 103 -10.66 0.18 -0.65
CA PRO A 103 -11.36 -1.11 -0.70
C PRO A 103 -11.32 -1.90 0.61
N LEU A 104 -10.34 -1.65 1.47
CA LEU A 104 -10.15 -2.35 2.73
C LEU A 104 -10.28 -1.41 3.95
N LEU A 105 -10.60 -0.13 3.73
CA LEU A 105 -10.71 0.87 4.77
C LEU A 105 -12.09 0.79 5.43
N LYS A 106 -12.10 0.63 6.74
CA LYS A 106 -13.30 0.58 7.58
C LYS A 106 -13.24 1.66 8.66
N GLU A 107 -14.36 2.29 8.99
CA GLU A 107 -14.45 3.21 10.12
C GLU A 107 -13.95 2.57 11.41
N GLY A 108 -13.15 3.31 12.17
CA GLY A 108 -12.48 2.82 13.36
C GLY A 108 -11.20 2.04 13.10
N SER A 109 -10.81 1.81 11.85
CA SER A 109 -9.56 1.12 11.51
C SER A 109 -8.34 1.98 11.84
N THR A 110 -7.28 1.31 12.29
CA THR A 110 -5.95 1.91 12.41
C THR A 110 -5.33 2.04 11.03
N VAL A 111 -4.74 3.20 10.76
CA VAL A 111 -3.97 3.51 9.56
C VAL A 111 -2.67 4.20 9.93
N PHE A 112 -1.77 4.34 8.96
CA PHE A 112 -0.55 5.13 9.10
C PHE A 112 -0.58 6.29 8.10
N LEU A 113 -0.56 7.52 8.63
CA LEU A 113 -0.41 8.74 7.83
C LEU A 113 1.07 8.91 7.50
N GLN A 114 1.39 8.88 6.22
CA GLN A 114 2.74 9.06 5.72
C GLN A 114 3.01 10.54 5.49
N ARG A 115 4.02 11.08 6.18
CA ARG A 115 4.40 12.49 6.08
C ARG A 115 5.84 12.65 5.63
N TYR A 116 6.06 13.65 4.80
CA TYR A 116 7.38 14.13 4.41
C TYR A 116 7.46 15.63 4.68
N GLU A 117 8.38 16.06 5.55
CA GLU A 117 8.53 17.47 5.96
C GLU A 117 7.17 18.09 6.33
N ASP A 118 6.44 17.44 7.26
CA ASP A 118 5.08 17.80 7.74
C ASP A 118 3.96 17.75 6.68
N ARG A 119 4.27 17.46 5.43
CA ARG A 119 3.28 17.32 4.36
C ARG A 119 2.79 15.87 4.30
N LEU A 120 1.46 15.68 4.31
CA LEU A 120 0.85 14.39 4.05
C LEU A 120 1.13 13.97 2.59
N ILE A 121 1.67 12.77 2.41
CA ILE A 121 2.00 12.20 1.10
C ILE A 121 1.26 10.92 0.80
N GLY A 122 0.60 10.31 1.79
CA GLY A 122 -0.18 9.09 1.61
C GLY A 122 -0.73 8.56 2.92
N VAL A 123 -1.56 7.53 2.77
CA VAL A 123 -2.11 6.74 3.86
C VAL A 123 -1.82 5.27 3.59
N GLU A 124 -1.39 4.55 4.60
CA GLU A 124 -1.08 3.13 4.53
C GLU A 124 -1.89 2.35 5.57
N LEU A 125 -2.41 1.20 5.16
CA LEU A 125 -3.04 0.25 6.09
C LEU A 125 -1.97 -0.61 6.77
N PRO A 126 -2.27 -1.18 7.95
CA PRO A 126 -1.49 -2.30 8.48
C PRO A 126 -1.40 -3.43 7.45
N ILE A 127 -0.37 -4.26 7.54
CA ILE A 127 -0.18 -5.39 6.60
C ILE A 127 -1.42 -6.29 6.55
N ASN A 128 -2.09 -6.46 7.68
CA ASN A 128 -3.32 -7.25 7.80
C ASN A 128 -4.45 -6.42 8.40
N VAL A 129 -5.65 -6.62 7.89
CA VAL A 129 -6.90 -6.05 8.44
C VAL A 129 -7.92 -7.16 8.63
N ASP A 130 -8.72 -7.04 9.70
CA ASP A 130 -9.78 -7.99 10.00
C ASP A 130 -11.12 -7.39 9.55
N LEU A 131 -11.78 -8.06 8.58
CA LEU A 131 -13.00 -7.59 7.94
C LEU A 131 -14.07 -8.68 7.93
N LYS A 132 -15.32 -8.27 8.13
CA LYS A 132 -16.46 -9.17 8.14
C LYS A 132 -16.92 -9.51 6.73
N VAL A 133 -17.19 -10.78 6.48
CA VAL A 133 -17.84 -11.27 5.26
C VAL A 133 -19.34 -10.98 5.34
N VAL A 134 -19.86 -10.15 4.45
CA VAL A 134 -21.29 -9.81 4.41
C VAL A 134 -22.08 -10.75 3.52
N SER A 135 -21.47 -11.27 2.44
CA SER A 135 -22.08 -12.28 1.58
C SER A 135 -21.02 -13.14 0.89
N THR A 136 -21.34 -14.42 0.71
CA THR A 136 -20.56 -15.38 -0.08
C THR A 136 -21.48 -16.48 -0.55
N ASP A 137 -21.13 -17.12 -1.66
CA ASP A 137 -21.90 -18.26 -2.16
C ASP A 137 -21.77 -19.45 -1.23
N PRO A 138 -22.80 -20.32 -1.15
CA PRO A 138 -22.68 -21.59 -0.44
C PRO A 138 -21.60 -22.45 -1.10
N GLY A 139 -20.67 -22.97 -0.29
CA GLY A 139 -19.65 -23.90 -0.77
C GLY A 139 -20.30 -25.24 -1.12
N PHE A 140 -20.29 -25.62 -2.40
CA PHE A 140 -20.81 -26.93 -2.80
C PHE A 140 -19.80 -28.03 -2.44
N LYS A 141 -20.29 -29.06 -1.77
CA LYS A 141 -19.54 -30.29 -1.40
C LYS A 141 -19.24 -31.18 -2.63
N GLY A 142 -18.87 -30.65 -3.76
CA GLY A 142 -18.57 -31.40 -4.98
C GLY A 142 -17.18 -31.17 -5.53
N ASP A 143 -16.54 -30.05 -5.19
CA ASP A 143 -15.20 -29.72 -5.63
C ASP A 143 -14.17 -30.18 -4.60
N THR A 144 -13.80 -31.45 -4.68
CA THR A 144 -12.73 -32.07 -3.87
C THR A 144 -11.31 -31.69 -4.35
N VAL A 145 -11.18 -30.62 -5.10
CA VAL A 145 -9.87 -30.09 -5.46
C VAL A 145 -9.33 -29.31 -4.26
N SER A 146 -8.24 -29.77 -3.69
CA SER A 146 -7.53 -29.07 -2.63
C SER A 146 -7.16 -27.66 -3.13
N GLY A 147 -7.62 -26.61 -2.42
CA GLY A 147 -7.39 -25.22 -2.78
C GLY A 147 -8.54 -24.53 -3.52
N ALA A 148 -9.73 -25.15 -3.60
CA ALA A 148 -10.91 -24.48 -4.15
C ALA A 148 -11.28 -23.24 -3.31
N THR A 149 -11.50 -22.13 -3.99
CA THR A 149 -11.90 -20.84 -3.39
C THR A 149 -13.23 -20.38 -3.97
N LYS A 150 -13.87 -19.47 -3.28
CA LYS A 150 -15.09 -18.81 -3.71
C LYS A 150 -15.02 -17.30 -3.42
N PRO A 151 -15.74 -16.46 -4.18
CA PRO A 151 -15.77 -15.04 -3.91
C PRO A 151 -16.56 -14.75 -2.63
N ALA A 152 -16.04 -13.84 -1.82
CA ALA A 152 -16.71 -13.28 -0.66
C ALA A 152 -16.69 -11.77 -0.73
N ARG A 153 -17.84 -11.15 -0.43
CA ARG A 153 -17.97 -9.71 -0.32
C ARG A 153 -17.77 -9.30 1.14
N LEU A 154 -16.87 -8.36 1.36
CA LEU A 154 -16.56 -7.80 2.67
C LEU A 154 -17.45 -6.61 3.02
N GLU A 155 -17.50 -6.26 4.30
CA GLU A 155 -18.26 -5.11 4.82
C GLU A 155 -17.85 -3.76 4.20
N THR A 156 -16.64 -3.67 3.68
CA THR A 156 -16.13 -2.51 2.94
C THR A 156 -16.59 -2.48 1.46
N GLY A 157 -17.23 -3.55 0.98
CA GLY A 157 -17.63 -3.73 -0.41
C GLY A 157 -16.57 -4.42 -1.28
N ALA A 158 -15.37 -4.66 -0.78
CA ALA A 158 -14.33 -5.38 -1.50
C ALA A 158 -14.68 -6.85 -1.72
N MET A 159 -14.19 -7.42 -2.82
CA MET A 159 -14.31 -8.85 -3.15
C MET A 159 -12.99 -9.55 -2.93
N VAL A 160 -12.99 -10.63 -2.16
CA VAL A 160 -11.81 -11.44 -1.85
C VAL A 160 -12.13 -12.91 -2.10
N GLN A 161 -11.14 -13.66 -2.63
CA GLN A 161 -11.24 -15.11 -2.77
C GLN A 161 -10.97 -15.78 -1.43
N VAL A 162 -11.91 -16.57 -0.95
CA VAL A 162 -11.83 -17.26 0.35
C VAL A 162 -12.00 -18.77 0.21
N PRO A 163 -11.49 -19.58 1.15
CA PRO A 163 -11.76 -21.01 1.19
C PRO A 163 -13.26 -21.31 1.27
N LEU A 164 -13.68 -22.49 0.77
CA LEU A 164 -15.08 -22.89 0.71
C LEU A 164 -15.79 -22.93 2.06
N PHE A 165 -15.05 -23.15 3.17
CA PHE A 165 -15.63 -23.22 4.52
C PHE A 165 -16.03 -21.86 5.13
N ILE A 166 -15.56 -20.74 4.55
CA ILE A 166 -15.93 -19.41 5.03
C ILE A 166 -17.40 -19.13 4.73
N GLN A 167 -18.09 -18.55 5.70
CA GLN A 167 -19.52 -18.23 5.63
C GLN A 167 -19.78 -16.74 5.81
N SER A 168 -20.96 -16.30 5.40
CA SER A 168 -21.44 -14.95 5.71
C SER A 168 -21.52 -14.77 7.23
N GLY A 169 -20.98 -13.67 7.74
CA GLY A 169 -20.86 -13.36 9.16
C GLY A 169 -19.50 -13.68 9.75
N ASP A 170 -18.67 -14.51 9.09
CA ASP A 170 -17.30 -14.74 9.53
C ASP A 170 -16.46 -13.46 9.42
N VAL A 171 -15.51 -13.30 10.35
CA VAL A 171 -14.46 -12.27 10.25
C VAL A 171 -13.21 -12.94 9.69
N ILE A 172 -12.64 -12.35 8.67
CA ILE A 172 -11.45 -12.85 8.02
C ILE A 172 -10.33 -11.82 8.07
N ARG A 173 -9.11 -12.33 8.13
CA ARG A 173 -7.90 -11.52 8.00
C ARG A 173 -7.47 -11.46 6.54
N VAL A 174 -7.24 -10.24 6.06
CA VAL A 174 -6.87 -9.95 4.67
C VAL A 174 -5.53 -9.26 4.65
N ASP A 175 -4.61 -9.73 3.80
CA ASP A 175 -3.35 -9.03 3.52
C ASP A 175 -3.65 -7.82 2.63
N THR A 176 -3.24 -6.63 3.09
CA THR A 176 -3.57 -5.37 2.41
C THR A 176 -2.71 -5.08 1.19
N ARG A 177 -1.62 -5.83 0.98
CA ARG A 177 -0.69 -5.65 -0.14
C ARG A 177 -1.21 -6.24 -1.45
N ASP A 178 -1.91 -7.36 -1.36
CA ASP A 178 -2.43 -8.11 -2.52
C ASP A 178 -3.92 -8.44 -2.41
N HIS A 179 -4.58 -8.00 -1.33
CA HIS A 179 -5.98 -8.22 -1.01
C HIS A 179 -6.33 -9.72 -0.90
N SER A 180 -5.40 -10.52 -0.42
CA SER A 180 -5.57 -11.95 -0.26
C SER A 180 -6.08 -12.35 1.12
N TYR A 181 -6.86 -13.45 1.16
CA TYR A 181 -7.25 -14.09 2.41
C TYR A 181 -6.04 -14.70 3.12
N VAL A 182 -5.90 -14.44 4.41
CA VAL A 182 -4.85 -15.04 5.25
C VAL A 182 -5.42 -16.14 6.12
N GLU A 183 -6.38 -15.78 6.98
CA GLU A 183 -7.00 -16.72 7.92
C GLU A 183 -8.37 -16.20 8.38
N ARG A 184 -9.13 -17.06 9.06
CA ARG A 184 -10.32 -16.63 9.78
C ARG A 184 -9.90 -16.06 11.14
N ALA A 185 -10.29 -14.84 11.43
CA ALA A 185 -9.98 -14.12 12.66
C ALA A 185 -10.86 -14.55 13.83
#